data_74067153058c458f30c3078948a5b020
#
_entry.id   74067153058c458f30c3078948a5b020
#
_cell.length_a   1.000
_cell.length_b   1.000
_cell.length_c   1.000
_cell.angle_alpha   90.00
_cell.angle_beta   90.00
_cell.angle_gamma   90.00
#
_symmetry.space_group_name_H-M   'P 1'
#
loop_
_entity.id
_entity.type
_entity.pdbx_description
1 polymer ?
#
loop_
_entity_poly.entity_id
_entity_poly.type
_entity_poly.pdbx_seq_one_letter_code
_entity_poly.pdbx_strand_id
1 'polypeptide(L)'
;MFISTSAAAMAAAATGVFGGPYTNKYAGKPVSASERASIRPFRVNIPERDLVELRRRITATRWPDRETVHDQSQGVQLATMKELSQYWRASYNWRNIENKLNSLPQFKTEIDGLDIHFIHVRSRHANALPMILTHGWPGSILEFLKVIDPLSNPTAHGGRAEDAFHLVIPSIPGYGFSERPTSTGWGPDRIARAWAVLMERLGYGHYVSQGGDWGAVISDKMAIQQPAGLLGIHVNFPATVPADIAKKLACGDPVPAGLDADEKAAYKKLATFYKTGSGYSAMMVTRPQTEGYGLTDSPVGLAAWMYDKFAAWTYSDGHPERVLTKDEMLDDITLYWVTNTAVSSSRLYWENNANNFNAVSVSIPAAITVFPGEIYQAPRSWAASSYHKLIYFNKARKGGHFAAWEVPDIFTDELRAAFRSLRNSRGVAGK
;
A
#
# COMPACT_ATOMS: atom_id res chain seq x y z
N MET A 1 -35.32 39.42 28.40
CA MET A 1 -35.69 39.32 29.83
C MET A 1 -34.84 38.22 30.41
N PHE A 2 -33.93 38.59 31.28
CA PHE A 2 -32.94 37.74 31.93
C PHE A 2 -33.58 36.78 32.91
N ILE A 3 -33.08 35.54 32.99
CA ILE A 3 -32.86 34.88 34.31
C ILE A 3 -31.68 33.89 34.15
N SER A 4 -30.60 34.24 34.81
CA SER A 4 -29.48 33.32 35.17
C SER A 4 -29.85 32.57 36.44
N THR A 5 -29.55 31.28 36.50
CA THR A 5 -29.44 30.60 37.80
C THR A 5 -28.23 29.64 37.75
N SER A 6 -27.23 30.02 38.56
CA SER A 6 -26.14 29.21 39.00
C SER A 6 -26.65 28.05 39.87
N ALA A 7 -26.13 26.84 39.68
CA ALA A 7 -26.25 25.81 40.70
C ALA A 7 -24.86 25.16 40.93
N ALA A 8 -24.47 25.21 42.16
CA ALA A 8 -23.19 24.80 42.71
C ALA A 8 -23.01 23.29 42.75
N ALA A 9 -21.76 22.91 42.76
CA ALA A 9 -21.24 21.57 42.93
C ALA A 9 -21.66 20.90 44.26
N MET A 10 -21.95 19.60 44.17
CA MET A 10 -21.75 18.69 45.29
C MET A 10 -20.87 17.51 44.81
N ALA A 11 -19.65 17.48 45.29
CA ALA A 11 -18.72 16.32 45.19
C ALA A 11 -19.14 15.30 46.25
N ALA A 12 -19.52 14.09 45.79
CA ALA A 12 -19.62 12.93 46.66
C ALA A 12 -18.40 12.03 46.38
N ALA A 13 -17.52 11.96 47.36
CA ALA A 13 -16.40 11.04 47.42
C ALA A 13 -16.91 9.60 47.65
N ALA A 14 -16.74 8.74 46.65
CA ALA A 14 -16.83 7.29 46.86
C ALA A 14 -15.42 6.69 46.81
N THR A 15 -14.86 6.42 47.97
CA THR A 15 -13.65 5.62 48.16
C THR A 15 -13.99 4.15 47.89
N GLY A 16 -13.57 3.66 46.74
CA GLY A 16 -13.60 2.24 46.39
C GLY A 16 -12.18 1.78 46.06
N VAL A 17 -11.58 1.06 46.97
CA VAL A 17 -10.30 0.40 46.84
C VAL A 17 -10.42 -0.74 45.86
N PHE A 18 -9.83 -0.62 44.67
CA PHE A 18 -9.45 -1.79 43.85
C PHE A 18 -8.24 -1.47 42.96
N GLY A 19 -7.21 -2.33 43.12
CA GLY A 19 -6.15 -2.49 42.11
C GLY A 19 -4.84 -1.76 42.45
N GLY A 20 -3.97 -2.44 43.13
CA GLY A 20 -2.56 -2.06 43.22
C GLY A 20 -1.92 -2.02 41.81
N PRO A 21 -0.82 -1.28 41.64
CA PRO A 21 -0.18 -1.12 40.34
C PRO A 21 0.30 -2.47 39.84
N TYR A 22 -0.22 -2.90 38.66
CA TYR A 22 0.39 -3.99 37.88
C TYR A 22 1.79 -3.54 37.46
N THR A 23 2.79 -3.87 38.27
CA THR A 23 4.18 -3.73 37.85
C THR A 23 4.46 -4.78 36.78
N ASN A 24 4.61 -4.32 35.57
CA ASN A 24 5.04 -5.15 34.44
C ASN A 24 6.50 -5.58 34.71
N LYS A 25 6.70 -6.80 35.24
CA LYS A 25 8.01 -7.39 35.52
C LYS A 25 8.87 -7.67 34.28
N TYR A 26 8.40 -7.29 33.09
CA TYR A 26 9.09 -7.43 31.80
C TYR A 26 9.42 -6.08 31.14
N ALA A 27 9.42 -4.98 31.88
CA ALA A 27 9.95 -3.73 31.38
C ALA A 27 11.48 -3.86 31.25
N GLY A 28 11.93 -4.25 30.05
CA GLY A 28 13.33 -4.13 29.64
C GLY A 28 13.79 -2.68 29.83
N LYS A 29 15.11 -2.47 30.02
CA LYS A 29 15.67 -1.11 30.11
C LYS A 29 15.13 -0.25 28.97
N PRO A 30 14.71 1.00 29.18
CA PRO A 30 14.27 1.87 28.11
C PRO A 30 15.40 2.01 27.10
N VAL A 31 15.11 1.61 25.85
CA VAL A 31 16.05 1.72 24.73
C VAL A 31 16.25 3.20 24.45
N SER A 32 17.50 3.65 24.34
CA SER A 32 17.81 5.07 24.07
C SER A 32 17.28 5.51 22.70
N ALA A 33 17.06 6.80 22.51
CA ALA A 33 16.60 7.34 21.22
C ALA A 33 17.60 7.03 20.09
N SER A 34 18.91 7.02 20.37
CA SER A 34 19.94 6.66 19.39
C SER A 34 19.89 5.17 19.00
N GLU A 35 19.62 4.29 19.95
CA GLU A 35 19.46 2.85 19.68
C GLU A 35 18.18 2.58 18.87
N ARG A 36 17.09 3.30 19.11
CA ARG A 36 15.85 3.17 18.35
C ARG A 36 16.01 3.68 16.90
N ALA A 37 16.77 4.74 16.68
CA ALA A 37 17.10 5.26 15.36
C ALA A 37 18.07 4.37 14.58
N SER A 38 18.78 3.44 15.23
CA SER A 38 19.66 2.48 14.55
C SER A 38 18.85 1.49 13.70
N ILE A 39 19.50 0.93 12.68
CA ILE A 39 18.92 -0.13 11.85
C ILE A 39 19.09 -1.45 12.61
N ARG A 40 17.97 -2.03 13.02
CA ARG A 40 17.91 -3.25 13.85
C ARG A 40 17.36 -4.41 13.02
N PRO A 41 17.99 -5.61 13.04
CA PRO A 41 17.41 -6.79 12.40
C PRO A 41 16.00 -7.08 12.92
N PHE A 42 15.13 -7.49 12.02
CA PHE A 42 13.77 -7.91 12.34
C PHE A 42 13.51 -9.31 11.81
N ARG A 43 12.73 -10.07 12.55
CA ARG A 43 12.27 -11.41 12.17
C ARG A 43 10.80 -11.54 12.49
N VAL A 44 10.03 -12.05 11.55
CA VAL A 44 8.59 -12.33 11.74
C VAL A 44 8.48 -13.53 12.67
N ASN A 45 7.65 -13.39 13.70
CA ASN A 45 7.35 -14.47 14.65
C ASN A 45 5.93 -14.30 15.19
N ILE A 46 4.96 -14.88 14.51
CA ILE A 46 3.55 -14.84 14.95
C ILE A 46 3.32 -15.99 15.92
N PRO A 47 2.87 -15.69 17.16
CA PRO A 47 2.59 -16.73 18.15
C PRO A 47 1.54 -17.73 17.64
N GLU A 48 1.74 -19.02 17.88
CA GLU A 48 0.79 -20.06 17.46
C GLU A 48 -0.61 -19.85 18.03
N ARG A 49 -0.73 -19.34 19.25
CA ARG A 49 -2.01 -18.99 19.87
C ARG A 49 -2.84 -18.02 19.00
N ASP A 50 -2.19 -17.09 18.28
CA ASP A 50 -2.88 -16.09 17.44
C ASP A 50 -3.42 -16.75 16.16
N LEU A 51 -2.71 -17.74 15.61
CA LEU A 51 -3.16 -18.55 14.48
C LEU A 51 -4.27 -19.53 14.88
N VAL A 52 -4.20 -20.08 16.07
CA VAL A 52 -5.28 -20.92 16.65
C VAL A 52 -6.54 -20.07 16.86
N GLU A 53 -6.41 -18.87 17.41
CA GLU A 53 -7.52 -17.94 17.60
C GLU A 53 -8.14 -17.50 16.26
N LEU A 54 -7.32 -17.25 15.25
CA LEU A 54 -7.79 -16.98 13.88
C LEU A 54 -8.69 -18.12 13.38
N ARG A 55 -8.23 -19.38 13.45
CA ARG A 55 -9.01 -20.56 13.00
C ARG A 55 -10.31 -20.72 13.80
N ARG A 56 -10.25 -20.45 15.10
CA ARG A 56 -11.44 -20.48 15.98
C ARG A 56 -12.48 -19.45 15.54
N ARG A 57 -12.04 -18.20 15.25
CA ARG A 57 -12.93 -17.13 14.80
C ARG A 57 -13.51 -17.41 13.42
N ILE A 58 -12.75 -17.95 12.49
CA ILE A 58 -13.27 -18.39 11.18
C ILE A 58 -14.36 -19.45 11.37
N THR A 59 -14.14 -20.41 12.27
CA THR A 59 -15.12 -21.46 12.57
C THR A 59 -16.40 -20.90 13.18
N ALA A 60 -16.30 -19.87 14.01
CA ALA A 60 -17.42 -19.21 14.68
C ALA A 60 -18.10 -18.13 13.85
N THR A 61 -17.77 -18.01 12.56
CA THR A 61 -18.34 -16.98 11.69
C THR A 61 -19.86 -17.07 11.63
N ARG A 62 -20.51 -15.96 11.92
CA ARG A 62 -21.93 -15.76 11.67
C ARG A 62 -22.13 -15.26 10.24
N TRP A 63 -22.66 -16.11 9.39
CA TRP A 63 -22.84 -15.80 7.97
C TRP A 63 -24.04 -14.89 7.73
N PRO A 64 -23.95 -13.94 6.79
CA PRO A 64 -25.09 -13.17 6.32
C PRO A 64 -26.01 -14.02 5.42
N ASP A 65 -27.14 -13.45 5.07
CA ASP A 65 -27.97 -13.97 4.00
C ASP A 65 -27.21 -13.94 2.66
N ARG A 66 -27.67 -14.76 1.72
CA ARG A 66 -27.14 -14.78 0.37
C ARG A 66 -27.49 -13.50 -0.37
N GLU A 67 -26.57 -13.04 -1.26
CA GLU A 67 -26.83 -11.99 -2.24
C GLU A 67 -28.09 -12.27 -3.07
N THR A 68 -28.81 -11.21 -3.49
CA THR A 68 -30.05 -11.32 -4.26
C THR A 68 -29.85 -11.20 -5.77
N VAL A 69 -28.61 -11.05 -6.20
CA VAL A 69 -28.19 -10.98 -7.61
C VAL A 69 -27.36 -12.22 -7.99
N HIS A 70 -27.19 -12.45 -9.29
CA HIS A 70 -26.40 -13.58 -9.78
C HIS A 70 -24.95 -13.23 -10.10
N ASP A 71 -24.57 -11.96 -9.96
CA ASP A 71 -23.23 -11.43 -10.24
C ASP A 71 -22.59 -10.83 -8.97
N GLN A 72 -21.50 -10.08 -9.13
CA GLN A 72 -20.79 -9.44 -8.02
C GLN A 72 -21.22 -7.99 -7.77
N SER A 73 -22.33 -7.53 -8.33
CA SER A 73 -22.79 -6.13 -8.21
C SER A 73 -23.18 -5.73 -6.79
N GLN A 74 -23.44 -6.70 -5.90
CA GLN A 74 -23.65 -6.51 -4.47
C GLN A 74 -22.40 -6.81 -3.63
N GLY A 75 -21.24 -7.04 -4.26
CA GLY A 75 -19.99 -7.44 -3.60
C GLY A 75 -19.69 -8.93 -3.73
N VAL A 76 -18.80 -9.43 -2.88
CA VAL A 76 -18.34 -10.83 -2.92
C VAL A 76 -19.47 -11.78 -2.55
N GLN A 77 -19.68 -12.79 -3.38
CA GLN A 77 -20.74 -13.78 -3.19
C GLN A 77 -20.48 -14.65 -1.95
N LEU A 78 -21.55 -15.00 -1.23
CA LEU A 78 -21.51 -15.83 -0.02
C LEU A 78 -20.82 -17.19 -0.26
N ALA A 79 -21.06 -17.80 -1.42
CA ALA A 79 -20.46 -19.08 -1.79
C ALA A 79 -18.91 -18.98 -1.86
N THR A 80 -18.40 -17.93 -2.50
CA THR A 80 -16.96 -17.64 -2.62
C THR A 80 -16.34 -17.46 -1.23
N MET A 81 -16.96 -16.65 -0.37
CA MET A 81 -16.44 -16.43 0.98
C MET A 81 -16.47 -17.68 1.86
N LYS A 82 -17.47 -18.53 1.72
CA LYS A 82 -17.51 -19.82 2.43
C LYS A 82 -16.39 -20.76 1.97
N GLU A 83 -16.16 -20.85 0.67
CA GLU A 83 -15.08 -21.67 0.10
C GLU A 83 -13.70 -21.16 0.55
N LEU A 84 -13.43 -19.86 0.41
CA LEU A 84 -12.17 -19.24 0.83
C LEU A 84 -11.94 -19.42 2.35
N SER A 85 -12.96 -19.22 3.17
CA SER A 85 -12.89 -19.37 4.62
C SER A 85 -12.65 -20.82 5.04
N GLN A 86 -13.25 -21.78 4.35
CA GLN A 86 -12.99 -23.21 4.58
C GLN A 86 -11.53 -23.55 4.25
N TYR A 87 -11.01 -23.07 3.10
CA TYR A 87 -9.64 -23.27 2.73
C TYR A 87 -8.68 -22.62 3.74
N TRP A 88 -8.95 -21.37 4.14
CA TRP A 88 -8.15 -20.63 5.12
C TRP A 88 -8.03 -21.37 6.46
N ARG A 89 -9.15 -21.91 6.93
CA ARG A 89 -9.19 -22.67 8.19
C ARG A 89 -8.48 -24.02 8.12
N ALA A 90 -8.66 -24.78 7.01
CA ALA A 90 -8.32 -26.19 6.95
C ALA A 90 -7.00 -26.51 6.23
N SER A 91 -6.63 -25.70 5.23
CA SER A 91 -5.52 -26.01 4.31
C SER A 91 -4.41 -24.96 4.31
N TYR A 92 -4.75 -23.69 4.54
CA TYR A 92 -3.80 -22.61 4.55
C TYR A 92 -2.82 -22.69 5.73
N ASN A 93 -1.54 -22.41 5.47
CA ASN A 93 -0.50 -22.43 6.49
C ASN A 93 0.36 -21.15 6.47
N TRP A 94 0.10 -20.24 7.41
CA TRP A 94 0.88 -19.02 7.61
C TRP A 94 2.39 -19.24 7.69
N ARG A 95 2.85 -20.39 8.23
CA ARG A 95 4.29 -20.66 8.39
C ARG A 95 5.05 -20.69 7.07
N ASN A 96 4.36 -20.93 5.95
CA ASN A 96 4.99 -20.91 4.62
C ASN A 96 5.46 -19.49 4.27
N ILE A 97 4.57 -18.50 4.38
CA ILE A 97 4.94 -17.11 4.10
C ILE A 97 5.84 -16.51 5.18
N GLU A 98 5.65 -16.86 6.45
CA GLU A 98 6.53 -16.46 7.54
C GLU A 98 7.97 -16.92 7.30
N ASN A 99 8.18 -18.16 6.88
CA ASN A 99 9.50 -18.71 6.52
C ASN A 99 10.07 -17.98 5.29
N LYS A 100 9.26 -17.72 4.27
CA LYS A 100 9.69 -16.97 3.08
C LYS A 100 10.14 -15.57 3.44
N LEU A 101 9.37 -14.84 4.24
CA LEU A 101 9.75 -13.52 4.75
C LEU A 101 11.03 -13.59 5.56
N ASN A 102 11.16 -14.57 6.44
CA ASN A 102 12.33 -14.76 7.29
C ASN A 102 13.59 -15.21 6.54
N SER A 103 13.48 -15.60 5.28
CA SER A 103 14.63 -15.83 4.39
C SER A 103 15.19 -14.56 3.77
N LEU A 104 14.46 -13.44 3.88
CA LEU A 104 14.87 -12.13 3.39
C LEU A 104 15.48 -11.28 4.52
N PRO A 105 16.44 -10.41 4.22
CA PRO A 105 16.97 -9.47 5.20
C PRO A 105 15.90 -8.41 5.53
N GLN A 106 15.43 -8.42 6.78
CA GLN A 106 14.41 -7.51 7.28
C GLN A 106 14.94 -6.71 8.47
N PHE A 107 14.48 -5.48 8.57
CA PHE A 107 14.98 -4.54 9.57
C PHE A 107 13.84 -3.64 10.08
N LYS A 108 14.11 -2.99 11.21
CA LYS A 108 13.34 -1.85 11.73
C LYS A 108 14.27 -0.69 12.07
N THR A 109 13.76 0.52 11.91
CA THR A 109 14.40 1.75 12.38
C THR A 109 13.33 2.74 12.80
N GLU A 110 13.54 3.48 13.90
CA GLU A 110 12.59 4.52 14.29
C GLU A 110 12.77 5.76 13.43
N ILE A 111 11.69 6.25 12.83
CA ILE A 111 11.63 7.53 12.13
C ILE A 111 10.44 8.31 12.67
N ASP A 112 10.67 9.53 13.13
CA ASP A 112 9.64 10.40 13.68
C ASP A 112 8.79 9.77 14.79
N GLY A 113 9.39 8.91 15.61
CA GLY A 113 8.75 8.26 16.74
C GLY A 113 8.01 6.97 16.39
N LEU A 114 8.08 6.46 15.17
CA LEU A 114 7.52 5.17 14.77
C LEU A 114 8.61 4.20 14.29
N ASP A 115 8.53 2.96 14.72
CA ASP A 115 9.32 1.86 14.17
C ASP A 115 8.84 1.52 12.75
N ILE A 116 9.67 1.82 11.77
CA ILE A 116 9.44 1.50 10.36
C ILE A 116 10.10 0.16 10.04
N HIS A 117 9.31 -0.80 9.65
CA HIS A 117 9.76 -2.08 9.11
C HIS A 117 10.08 -1.96 7.63
N PHE A 118 11.14 -2.63 7.18
CA PHE A 118 11.48 -2.74 5.77
C PHE A 118 12.29 -4.00 5.44
N ILE A 119 12.13 -4.50 4.21
CA ILE A 119 13.01 -5.48 3.59
C ILE A 119 14.11 -4.70 2.88
N HIS A 120 15.38 -5.11 3.02
CA HIS A 120 16.50 -4.47 2.35
C HIS A 120 17.39 -5.51 1.68
N VAL A 121 17.24 -5.65 0.36
CA VAL A 121 18.02 -6.60 -0.43
C VAL A 121 19.08 -5.88 -1.25
N ARG A 122 20.35 -6.14 -0.96
CA ARG A 122 21.47 -5.66 -1.74
C ARG A 122 21.76 -6.60 -2.90
N SER A 123 21.75 -6.04 -4.12
CA SER A 123 22.25 -6.78 -5.29
C SER A 123 23.74 -7.09 -5.14
N ARG A 124 24.14 -8.22 -5.67
CA ARG A 124 25.58 -8.58 -5.83
C ARG A 124 26.29 -7.77 -6.91
N HIS A 125 25.56 -7.07 -7.79
CA HIS A 125 26.11 -6.24 -8.84
C HIS A 125 26.50 -4.87 -8.29
N ALA A 126 27.78 -4.48 -8.44
CA ALA A 126 28.36 -3.30 -7.78
C ALA A 126 27.67 -1.98 -8.15
N ASN A 127 27.17 -1.87 -9.38
CA ASN A 127 26.53 -0.66 -9.91
C ASN A 127 25.00 -0.69 -9.84
N ALA A 128 24.43 -1.54 -9.00
CA ALA A 128 22.99 -1.61 -8.81
C ALA A 128 22.42 -0.24 -8.39
N LEU A 129 21.30 0.15 -8.99
CA LEU A 129 20.60 1.40 -8.67
C LEU A 129 19.74 1.19 -7.43
N PRO A 130 19.94 1.96 -6.34
CA PRO A 130 19.05 1.87 -5.18
C PRO A 130 17.62 2.29 -5.55
N MET A 131 16.65 1.49 -5.15
CA MET A 131 15.23 1.74 -5.41
C MET A 131 14.42 1.45 -4.15
N ILE A 132 13.58 2.43 -3.77
CA ILE A 132 12.55 2.23 -2.77
C ILE A 132 11.25 1.87 -3.47
N LEU A 133 10.65 0.71 -3.08
CA LEU A 133 9.37 0.21 -3.60
C LEU A 133 8.32 0.33 -2.51
N THR A 134 7.26 1.08 -2.79
CA THR A 134 6.17 1.32 -1.84
C THR A 134 4.87 0.72 -2.33
N HIS A 135 4.29 -0.16 -1.50
CA HIS A 135 3.00 -0.80 -1.73
C HIS A 135 1.82 0.16 -1.48
N GLY A 136 0.60 -0.35 -1.60
CA GLY A 136 -0.62 0.36 -1.28
C GLY A 136 -1.61 -0.45 -0.45
N TRP A 137 -2.89 -0.08 -0.51
CA TRP A 137 -4.00 -0.77 0.13
C TRP A 137 -4.87 -1.47 -0.94
N PRO A 138 -5.38 -2.68 -0.69
CA PRO A 138 -5.22 -3.54 0.48
C PRO A 138 -3.98 -4.44 0.44
N GLY A 139 -2.97 -4.08 -0.33
CA GLY A 139 -1.74 -4.84 -0.44
C GLY A 139 -0.73 -4.55 0.68
N SER A 140 0.44 -5.12 0.55
CA SER A 140 1.56 -4.99 1.49
C SER A 140 2.90 -5.23 0.80
N ILE A 141 3.98 -5.36 1.59
CA ILE A 141 5.29 -5.79 1.09
C ILE A 141 5.23 -7.14 0.34
N LEU A 142 4.18 -7.94 0.54
CA LEU A 142 4.02 -9.25 -0.09
C LEU A 142 3.82 -9.15 -1.60
N GLU A 143 3.26 -8.04 -2.09
CA GLU A 143 3.11 -7.79 -3.53
C GLU A 143 4.44 -7.88 -4.30
N PHE A 144 5.55 -7.52 -3.64
CA PHE A 144 6.86 -7.42 -4.29
C PHE A 144 7.70 -8.70 -4.21
N LEU A 145 7.27 -9.73 -3.48
CA LEU A 145 8.10 -10.92 -3.24
C LEU A 145 8.53 -11.64 -4.52
N LYS A 146 7.70 -11.57 -5.58
CA LYS A 146 8.01 -12.20 -6.88
C LYS A 146 9.04 -11.43 -7.69
N VAL A 147 9.21 -10.14 -7.43
CA VAL A 147 10.10 -9.24 -8.20
C VAL A 147 11.44 -8.97 -7.52
N ILE A 148 11.61 -9.38 -6.25
CA ILE A 148 12.85 -9.15 -5.50
C ILE A 148 14.06 -9.74 -6.22
N ASP A 149 14.07 -11.04 -6.50
CA ASP A 149 15.21 -11.69 -7.14
C ASP A 149 15.39 -11.22 -8.58
N PRO A 150 14.37 -11.15 -9.45
CA PRO A 150 14.51 -10.59 -10.79
C PRO A 150 15.11 -9.17 -10.82
N LEU A 151 14.74 -8.29 -9.91
CA LEU A 151 15.27 -6.92 -9.86
C LEU A 151 16.67 -6.85 -9.24
N SER A 152 16.97 -7.66 -8.21
CA SER A 152 18.27 -7.62 -7.53
C SER A 152 19.34 -8.48 -8.18
N ASN A 153 18.95 -9.50 -8.93
CA ASN A 153 19.82 -10.48 -9.60
C ASN A 153 19.42 -10.70 -11.07
N PRO A 154 19.36 -9.64 -11.91
CA PRO A 154 18.80 -9.69 -13.26
C PRO A 154 19.50 -10.72 -14.16
N THR A 155 20.78 -10.99 -13.96
CA THR A 155 21.55 -11.95 -14.79
C THR A 155 21.07 -13.39 -14.67
N ALA A 156 20.39 -13.74 -13.57
CA ALA A 156 19.73 -15.03 -13.42
C ALA A 156 18.34 -15.10 -14.11
N HIS A 157 17.84 -13.95 -14.56
CA HIS A 157 16.49 -13.76 -15.13
C HIS A 157 16.54 -13.09 -16.51
N GLY A 158 17.55 -13.40 -17.34
CA GLY A 158 17.67 -12.89 -18.71
C GLY A 158 17.99 -11.41 -18.87
N GLY A 159 18.20 -10.68 -17.78
CA GLY A 159 18.62 -9.28 -17.77
C GLY A 159 20.14 -9.13 -17.70
N ARG A 160 20.61 -7.88 -17.67
CA ARG A 160 22.03 -7.54 -17.62
C ARG A 160 22.42 -7.05 -16.23
N ALA A 161 23.71 -7.12 -15.89
CA ALA A 161 24.23 -6.67 -14.59
C ALA A 161 23.91 -5.19 -14.29
N GLU A 162 23.96 -4.36 -15.32
CA GLU A 162 23.61 -2.93 -15.23
C GLU A 162 22.12 -2.67 -14.98
N ASP A 163 21.24 -3.65 -15.17
CA ASP A 163 19.80 -3.53 -14.88
C ASP A 163 19.48 -3.77 -13.40
N ALA A 164 20.46 -4.15 -12.57
CA ALA A 164 20.28 -4.49 -11.18
C ALA A 164 19.83 -3.32 -10.30
N PHE A 165 19.07 -3.65 -9.25
CA PHE A 165 18.66 -2.72 -8.20
C PHE A 165 19.06 -3.22 -6.81
N HIS A 166 19.45 -2.30 -5.92
CA HIS A 166 19.33 -2.51 -4.48
C HIS A 166 17.91 -2.16 -4.08
N LEU A 167 17.24 -3.03 -3.33
CA LEU A 167 15.82 -2.87 -3.03
C LEU A 167 15.60 -2.51 -1.56
N VAL A 168 14.81 -1.47 -1.32
CA VAL A 168 14.28 -1.10 -0.02
C VAL A 168 12.77 -1.15 -0.11
N ILE A 169 12.13 -2.04 0.65
CA ILE A 169 10.68 -2.30 0.56
C ILE A 169 10.08 -2.08 1.95
N PRO A 170 9.69 -0.84 2.29
CA PRO A 170 9.12 -0.53 3.60
C PRO A 170 7.67 -0.97 3.69
N SER A 171 7.24 -1.39 4.89
CA SER A 171 5.84 -1.36 5.26
C SER A 171 5.43 0.07 5.58
N ILE A 172 4.36 0.57 4.96
CA ILE A 172 3.82 1.91 5.25
C ILE A 172 3.47 2.01 6.75
N PRO A 173 3.65 3.16 7.44
CA PRO A 173 3.19 3.36 8.81
C PRO A 173 1.73 2.92 8.99
N GLY A 174 1.47 2.06 9.96
CA GLY A 174 0.14 1.49 10.18
C GLY A 174 -0.21 0.26 9.34
N TYR A 175 0.73 -0.23 8.52
CA TYR A 175 0.60 -1.44 7.71
C TYR A 175 1.62 -2.50 8.13
N GLY A 176 1.28 -3.76 7.95
CA GLY A 176 2.19 -4.88 8.14
C GLY A 176 2.94 -4.83 9.47
N PHE A 177 4.27 -4.83 9.40
CA PHE A 177 5.12 -4.86 10.60
C PHE A 177 5.64 -3.48 11.04
N SER A 178 5.30 -2.39 10.35
CA SER A 178 5.55 -1.04 10.83
C SER A 178 4.62 -0.68 11.98
N GLU A 179 5.09 0.19 12.87
CA GLU A 179 4.30 0.65 13.99
C GLU A 179 3.08 1.46 13.52
N ARG A 180 2.01 1.36 14.28
CA ARG A 180 0.76 2.07 14.00
C ARG A 180 0.81 3.47 14.59
N PRO A 181 0.55 4.53 13.80
CA PRO A 181 0.45 5.88 14.34
C PRO A 181 -0.60 5.96 15.46
N THR A 182 -0.21 6.58 16.56
CA THR A 182 -1.07 6.85 17.73
C THR A 182 -1.56 8.30 17.77
N SER A 183 -1.10 9.13 16.83
CA SER A 183 -1.50 10.53 16.64
C SER A 183 -1.75 10.81 15.17
N THR A 184 -2.46 11.88 14.88
CA THR A 184 -2.67 12.39 13.51
C THR A 184 -1.39 12.95 12.89
N GLY A 185 -1.41 13.18 11.57
CA GLY A 185 -0.32 13.81 10.82
C GLY A 185 0.61 12.82 10.09
N TRP A 186 0.27 11.53 10.04
CA TRP A 186 0.99 10.53 9.24
C TRP A 186 0.40 10.33 7.84
N GLY A 187 0.12 11.45 7.16
CA GLY A 187 -0.30 11.44 5.76
C GLY A 187 0.88 11.23 4.78
N PRO A 188 0.59 11.15 3.47
CA PRO A 188 1.57 10.83 2.44
C PRO A 188 2.78 11.77 2.39
N ASP A 189 2.60 13.04 2.70
CA ASP A 189 3.70 14.03 2.75
C ASP A 189 4.74 13.71 3.84
N ARG A 190 4.29 13.25 5.01
CA ARG A 190 5.18 12.84 6.10
C ARG A 190 5.84 11.51 5.80
N ILE A 191 5.10 10.57 5.21
CA ILE A 191 5.65 9.27 4.80
C ILE A 191 6.74 9.47 3.74
N ALA A 192 6.54 10.37 2.77
CA ALA A 192 7.55 10.71 1.77
C ALA A 192 8.86 11.25 2.39
N ARG A 193 8.76 12.11 3.42
CA ARG A 193 9.94 12.55 4.20
C ARG A 193 10.60 11.40 4.94
N ALA A 194 9.81 10.52 5.54
CA ALA A 194 10.33 9.34 6.25
C ALA A 194 11.09 8.40 5.29
N TRP A 195 10.62 8.24 4.06
CA TRP A 195 11.33 7.45 3.03
C TRP A 195 12.67 8.09 2.62
N ALA A 196 12.74 9.41 2.52
CA ALA A 196 14.01 10.11 2.28
C ALA A 196 15.00 9.87 3.43
N VAL A 197 14.55 9.99 4.68
CA VAL A 197 15.36 9.68 5.88
C VAL A 197 15.81 8.22 5.88
N LEU A 198 14.94 7.27 5.50
CA LEU A 198 15.30 5.86 5.43
C LEU A 198 16.40 5.62 4.40
N MET A 199 16.30 6.19 3.21
CA MET A 199 17.31 6.04 2.15
C MET A 199 18.65 6.68 2.56
N GLU A 200 18.63 7.83 3.21
CA GLU A 200 19.82 8.48 3.77
C GLU A 200 20.51 7.62 4.84
N ARG A 201 19.74 7.05 5.80
CA ARG A 201 20.27 6.15 6.83
C ARG A 201 20.90 4.88 6.26
N LEU A 202 20.42 4.41 5.12
CA LEU A 202 20.99 3.28 4.40
C LEU A 202 22.23 3.66 3.57
N GLY A 203 22.61 4.94 3.56
CA GLY A 203 23.78 5.46 2.84
C GLY A 203 23.56 5.65 1.33
N TYR A 204 22.30 5.73 0.88
CA TYR A 204 21.98 5.91 -0.53
C TYR A 204 21.90 7.39 -0.91
N GLY A 205 23.03 7.95 -1.34
CA GLY A 205 23.10 9.34 -1.84
C GLY A 205 22.41 9.56 -3.21
N HIS A 206 22.09 8.49 -3.93
CA HIS A 206 21.34 8.52 -5.20
C HIS A 206 20.42 7.30 -5.25
N TYR A 207 19.15 7.53 -5.54
CA TYR A 207 18.13 6.48 -5.59
C TYR A 207 16.93 6.89 -6.44
N VAL A 208 16.07 5.92 -6.75
CA VAL A 208 14.77 6.13 -7.42
C VAL A 208 13.64 5.60 -6.53
N SER A 209 12.44 6.12 -6.74
CA SER A 209 11.22 5.64 -6.05
C SER A 209 10.27 4.99 -7.04
N GLN A 210 9.66 3.88 -6.62
CA GLN A 210 8.59 3.22 -7.35
C GLN A 210 7.38 3.05 -6.42
N GLY A 211 6.17 3.25 -6.97
CA GLY A 211 4.94 2.99 -6.24
C GLY A 211 3.71 2.78 -7.13
N GLY A 212 2.79 1.96 -6.63
CA GLY A 212 1.40 1.83 -7.07
C GLY A 212 0.47 2.26 -5.94
N ASP A 213 -0.78 2.58 -6.21
CA ASP A 213 -1.77 2.98 -5.20
C ASP A 213 -1.23 4.08 -4.24
N TRP A 214 -1.26 3.87 -2.91
CA TRP A 214 -0.64 4.79 -1.95
C TRP A 214 0.86 4.96 -2.19
N GLY A 215 1.53 3.92 -2.65
CA GLY A 215 2.94 4.01 -3.04
C GLY A 215 3.17 5.00 -4.17
N ALA A 216 2.24 5.12 -5.13
CA ALA A 216 2.29 6.14 -6.17
C ALA A 216 2.12 7.54 -5.59
N VAL A 217 1.12 7.75 -4.72
CA VAL A 217 0.91 9.02 -4.03
C VAL A 217 2.15 9.43 -3.21
N ILE A 218 2.75 8.49 -2.48
CA ILE A 218 3.97 8.75 -1.70
C ILE A 218 5.16 9.09 -2.63
N SER A 219 5.32 8.37 -3.76
CA SER A 219 6.37 8.67 -4.75
C SER A 219 6.17 10.04 -5.38
N ASP A 220 4.93 10.44 -5.70
CA ASP A 220 4.61 11.79 -6.17
C ASP A 220 4.96 12.85 -5.12
N LYS A 221 4.66 12.60 -3.84
CA LYS A 221 5.06 13.51 -2.74
C LYS A 221 6.57 13.60 -2.58
N MET A 222 7.31 12.49 -2.73
CA MET A 222 8.77 12.52 -2.78
C MET A 222 9.27 13.37 -3.96
N ALA A 223 8.67 13.20 -5.14
CA ALA A 223 9.04 13.95 -6.33
C ALA A 223 8.76 15.46 -6.22
N ILE A 224 7.68 15.85 -5.53
CA ILE A 224 7.32 17.25 -5.25
C ILE A 224 8.27 17.84 -4.19
N GLN A 225 8.62 17.08 -3.16
CA GLN A 225 9.54 17.52 -2.09
C GLN A 225 11.00 17.56 -2.54
N GLN A 226 11.37 16.80 -3.58
CA GLN A 226 12.70 16.72 -4.16
C GLN A 226 13.83 16.49 -3.12
N PRO A 227 13.74 15.44 -2.29
CA PRO A 227 14.80 15.18 -1.33
C PRO A 227 16.13 14.94 -2.04
N ALA A 228 17.22 15.30 -1.38
CA ALA A 228 18.57 15.07 -1.91
C ALA A 228 18.75 13.60 -2.29
N GLY A 229 19.30 13.35 -3.48
CA GLY A 229 19.56 11.99 -3.97
C GLY A 229 18.41 11.33 -4.74
N LEU A 230 17.19 11.83 -4.72
CA LEU A 230 16.10 11.29 -5.53
C LEU A 230 16.31 11.67 -7.02
N LEU A 231 16.63 10.68 -7.85
CA LEU A 231 16.90 10.87 -9.28
C LEU A 231 15.64 10.94 -10.14
N GLY A 232 14.60 10.25 -9.71
CA GLY A 232 13.32 10.16 -10.41
C GLY A 232 12.40 9.13 -9.80
N ILE A 233 11.17 9.07 -10.35
CA ILE A 233 10.13 8.17 -9.88
C ILE A 233 9.57 7.31 -11.01
N HIS A 234 8.98 6.17 -10.64
CA HIS A 234 8.09 5.39 -11.50
C HIS A 234 6.78 5.13 -10.77
N VAL A 235 5.67 5.36 -11.46
CA VAL A 235 4.34 5.08 -10.91
C VAL A 235 3.50 4.26 -11.92
N ASN A 236 2.74 3.29 -11.40
CA ASN A 236 1.76 2.54 -12.20
C ASN A 236 0.31 2.92 -11.89
N PHE A 237 0.12 3.90 -11.00
CA PHE A 237 -1.17 4.51 -10.68
C PHE A 237 -1.01 6.03 -10.61
N PRO A 238 -0.80 6.71 -11.77
CA PRO A 238 -0.41 8.12 -11.79
C PRO A 238 -1.59 9.07 -11.50
N ALA A 239 -1.34 10.13 -10.75
CA ALA A 239 -2.26 11.22 -10.46
C ALA A 239 -2.26 12.24 -11.63
N THR A 240 -3.20 12.11 -12.57
CA THR A 240 -3.15 12.86 -13.85
C THR A 240 -4.45 13.53 -14.26
N VAL A 241 -5.55 13.33 -13.51
CA VAL A 241 -6.87 13.83 -13.94
C VAL A 241 -6.90 15.35 -13.88
N PRO A 242 -7.08 16.06 -15.01
CA PRO A 242 -7.16 17.52 -15.03
C PRO A 242 -8.30 18.06 -14.15
N ALA A 243 -8.12 19.25 -13.59
CA ALA A 243 -9.06 19.82 -12.61
C ALA A 243 -10.48 20.01 -13.17
N ASP A 244 -10.62 20.40 -14.42
CA ASP A 244 -11.92 20.56 -15.10
C ASP A 244 -12.61 19.20 -15.32
N ILE A 245 -11.84 18.18 -15.65
CA ILE A 245 -12.33 16.79 -15.79
C ILE A 245 -12.72 16.23 -14.41
N ALA A 246 -11.90 16.43 -13.38
CA ALA A 246 -12.22 16.01 -12.03
C ALA A 246 -13.53 16.64 -11.52
N LYS A 247 -13.76 17.93 -11.81
CA LYS A 247 -15.01 18.60 -11.47
C LYS A 247 -16.23 17.98 -12.15
N LYS A 248 -16.12 17.65 -13.44
CA LYS A 248 -17.19 16.98 -14.20
C LYS A 248 -17.50 15.58 -13.67
N LEU A 249 -16.45 14.82 -13.36
CA LEU A 249 -16.60 13.50 -12.72
C LEU A 249 -17.30 13.59 -11.37
N ALA A 250 -16.95 14.59 -10.54
CA ALA A 250 -17.56 14.78 -9.24
C ALA A 250 -19.06 15.20 -9.36
N CYS A 251 -19.44 15.92 -10.41
CA CYS A 251 -20.84 16.26 -10.72
C CYS A 251 -21.62 15.11 -11.36
N GLY A 252 -20.96 14.03 -11.77
CA GLY A 252 -21.60 12.95 -12.54
C GLY A 252 -21.97 13.34 -13.97
N ASP A 253 -21.29 14.34 -14.54
CA ASP A 253 -21.54 14.84 -15.88
C ASP A 253 -21.28 13.77 -16.94
N PRO A 254 -21.92 13.84 -18.12
CA PRO A 254 -21.60 12.98 -19.25
C PRO A 254 -20.18 13.26 -19.77
N VAL A 255 -19.65 12.33 -20.58
CA VAL A 255 -18.32 12.45 -21.20
C VAL A 255 -18.19 13.79 -21.93
N PRO A 256 -17.22 14.65 -21.60
CA PRO A 256 -17.03 15.94 -22.23
C PRO A 256 -16.74 15.82 -23.73
N ALA A 257 -17.19 16.82 -24.51
CA ALA A 257 -16.76 16.96 -25.89
C ALA A 257 -15.27 17.33 -25.96
N GLY A 258 -14.61 17.00 -27.09
CA GLY A 258 -13.21 17.37 -27.33
C GLY A 258 -12.16 16.41 -26.77
N LEU A 259 -12.52 15.45 -25.93
CA LEU A 259 -11.59 14.42 -25.45
C LEU A 259 -11.23 13.46 -26.60
N ASP A 260 -9.97 13.00 -26.61
CA ASP A 260 -9.52 11.92 -27.50
C ASP A 260 -10.05 10.54 -27.06
N ALA A 261 -9.66 9.48 -27.76
CA ALA A 261 -10.15 8.13 -27.48
C ALA A 261 -9.69 7.60 -26.09
N ASP A 262 -8.43 7.84 -25.75
CA ASP A 262 -7.85 7.41 -24.46
C ASP A 262 -8.47 8.19 -23.30
N GLU A 263 -8.61 9.50 -23.45
CA GLU A 263 -9.24 10.39 -22.45
C GLU A 263 -10.71 10.04 -22.22
N LYS A 264 -11.46 9.73 -23.29
CA LYS A 264 -12.84 9.24 -23.16
C LYS A 264 -12.92 7.90 -22.43
N ALA A 265 -11.99 6.99 -22.70
CA ALA A 265 -11.92 5.70 -22.03
C ALA A 265 -11.60 5.88 -20.53
N ALA A 266 -10.60 6.72 -20.20
CA ALA A 266 -10.25 7.07 -18.84
C ALA A 266 -11.42 7.71 -18.08
N TYR A 267 -12.11 8.68 -18.69
CA TYR A 267 -13.28 9.32 -18.09
C TYR A 267 -14.37 8.30 -17.75
N LYS A 268 -14.74 7.42 -18.70
CA LYS A 268 -15.76 6.39 -18.50
C LYS A 268 -15.41 5.42 -17.36
N LYS A 269 -14.14 4.99 -17.30
CA LYS A 269 -13.66 4.12 -16.21
C LYS A 269 -13.75 4.80 -14.86
N LEU A 270 -13.29 6.05 -14.76
CA LEU A 270 -13.39 6.84 -13.52
C LEU A 270 -14.85 7.11 -13.12
N ALA A 271 -15.72 7.46 -14.06
CA ALA A 271 -17.15 7.65 -13.79
C ALA A 271 -17.79 6.37 -13.24
N THR A 272 -17.45 5.21 -13.80
CA THR A 272 -17.89 3.91 -13.29
C THR A 272 -17.35 3.66 -11.89
N PHE A 273 -16.06 3.88 -11.67
CA PHE A 273 -15.42 3.72 -10.36
C PHE A 273 -16.09 4.59 -9.30
N TYR A 274 -16.32 5.88 -9.58
CA TYR A 274 -17.02 6.77 -8.63
C TYR A 274 -18.44 6.32 -8.34
N LYS A 275 -19.13 5.79 -9.34
CA LYS A 275 -20.53 5.34 -9.20
C LYS A 275 -20.66 4.04 -8.40
N THR A 276 -19.79 3.07 -8.60
CA THR A 276 -19.97 1.69 -8.11
C THR A 276 -18.78 1.11 -7.35
N GLY A 277 -17.57 1.66 -7.48
CA GLY A 277 -16.34 1.09 -6.93
C GLY A 277 -15.75 1.84 -5.74
N SER A 278 -16.15 3.08 -5.49
CA SER A 278 -15.47 3.97 -4.51
C SER A 278 -16.02 3.91 -3.09
N GLY A 279 -17.04 3.09 -2.81
CA GLY A 279 -17.71 3.03 -1.50
C GLY A 279 -16.75 2.76 -0.34
N TYR A 280 -15.77 1.87 -0.52
CA TYR A 280 -14.73 1.57 0.46
C TYR A 280 -13.92 2.82 0.83
N SER A 281 -13.50 3.58 -0.17
CA SER A 281 -12.70 4.80 0.02
C SER A 281 -13.51 5.88 0.74
N ALA A 282 -14.79 6.06 0.38
CA ALA A 282 -15.67 6.99 1.07
C ALA A 282 -15.80 6.67 2.56
N MET A 283 -15.87 5.38 2.92
CA MET A 283 -15.91 4.94 4.33
C MET A 283 -14.58 5.22 5.03
N MET A 284 -13.45 4.83 4.42
CA MET A 284 -12.12 5.03 4.98
C MET A 284 -11.74 6.51 5.14
N VAL A 285 -12.10 7.37 4.19
CA VAL A 285 -11.85 8.82 4.27
C VAL A 285 -12.67 9.47 5.38
N THR A 286 -13.88 8.98 5.64
CA THR A 286 -14.82 9.69 6.55
C THR A 286 -14.94 9.06 7.93
N ARG A 287 -14.93 7.73 8.05
CA ARG A 287 -15.23 6.98 9.27
C ARG A 287 -14.39 5.70 9.43
N PRO A 288 -13.05 5.74 9.31
CA PRO A 288 -12.21 4.52 9.36
C PRO A 288 -12.35 3.75 10.67
N GLN A 289 -12.56 4.43 11.79
CA GLN A 289 -12.76 3.77 13.09
C GLN A 289 -14.06 2.98 13.13
N THR A 290 -15.11 3.45 12.45
CA THR A 290 -16.44 2.78 12.48
C THR A 290 -16.41 1.44 11.76
N GLU A 291 -15.80 1.36 10.58
CA GLU A 291 -15.64 0.08 9.86
C GLU A 291 -14.69 -0.85 10.60
N GLY A 292 -13.71 -0.27 11.28
CA GLY A 292 -12.65 -0.98 11.98
C GLY A 292 -13.14 -1.95 13.05
N TYR A 293 -14.26 -1.69 13.73
CA TYR A 293 -14.81 -2.63 14.70
C TYR A 293 -15.17 -3.96 14.05
N GLY A 294 -15.77 -3.93 12.86
CA GLY A 294 -16.10 -5.15 12.11
C GLY A 294 -14.86 -5.84 11.53
N LEU A 295 -13.95 -5.06 10.93
CA LEU A 295 -12.74 -5.58 10.28
C LEU A 295 -11.73 -6.15 11.28
N THR A 296 -11.69 -5.63 12.51
CA THR A 296 -10.80 -6.12 13.58
C THR A 296 -11.37 -7.35 14.29
N ASP A 297 -12.70 -7.47 14.38
CA ASP A 297 -13.33 -8.57 15.11
C ASP A 297 -13.62 -9.80 14.25
N SER A 298 -13.90 -9.62 12.96
CA SER A 298 -14.23 -10.69 12.03
C SER A 298 -13.14 -10.94 10.99
N PRO A 299 -12.39 -12.06 11.06
CA PRO A 299 -11.41 -12.38 10.00
C PRO A 299 -12.11 -12.56 8.64
N VAL A 300 -13.30 -13.14 8.61
CA VAL A 300 -14.06 -13.31 7.36
C VAL A 300 -14.59 -11.97 6.84
N GLY A 301 -14.95 -11.04 7.73
CA GLY A 301 -15.31 -9.66 7.33
C GLY A 301 -14.13 -8.93 6.71
N LEU A 302 -12.95 -9.03 7.32
CA LEU A 302 -11.71 -8.49 6.74
C LEU A 302 -11.38 -9.15 5.40
N ALA A 303 -11.49 -10.48 5.32
CA ALA A 303 -11.23 -11.20 4.07
C ALA A 303 -12.18 -10.77 2.95
N ALA A 304 -13.47 -10.59 3.23
CA ALA A 304 -14.43 -10.11 2.24
C ALA A 304 -14.11 -8.68 1.77
N TRP A 305 -13.71 -7.81 2.70
CA TRP A 305 -13.33 -6.42 2.42
C TRP A 305 -12.14 -6.31 1.48
N MET A 306 -11.12 -7.16 1.66
CA MET A 306 -9.92 -7.20 0.82
C MET A 306 -10.14 -7.96 -0.49
N TYR A 307 -10.79 -9.14 -0.42
CA TYR A 307 -11.06 -9.97 -1.59
C TYR A 307 -11.88 -9.23 -2.66
N ASP A 308 -12.86 -8.41 -2.25
CA ASP A 308 -13.61 -7.56 -3.17
C ASP A 308 -12.70 -6.68 -4.04
N LYS A 309 -11.58 -6.21 -3.48
CA LYS A 309 -10.60 -5.40 -4.22
C LYS A 309 -9.67 -6.27 -5.08
N PHE A 310 -9.28 -7.44 -4.61
CA PHE A 310 -8.56 -8.39 -5.47
C PHE A 310 -9.42 -8.78 -6.69
N ALA A 311 -10.71 -9.02 -6.50
CA ALA A 311 -11.63 -9.33 -7.60
C ALA A 311 -11.81 -8.14 -8.57
N ALA A 312 -11.96 -6.93 -8.04
CA ALA A 312 -12.25 -5.74 -8.85
C ALA A 312 -11.03 -5.16 -9.58
N TRP A 313 -9.81 -5.32 -9.02
CA TRP A 313 -8.63 -4.57 -9.46
C TRP A 313 -7.52 -5.43 -10.06
N THR A 314 -7.64 -6.76 -10.02
CA THR A 314 -6.75 -7.63 -10.80
C THR A 314 -7.22 -7.75 -12.25
N TYR A 315 -6.29 -8.09 -13.14
CA TYR A 315 -6.60 -8.37 -14.55
C TYR A 315 -7.16 -9.79 -14.71
N SER A 316 -8.34 -10.03 -14.13
CA SER A 316 -8.91 -11.36 -13.93
C SER A 316 -10.40 -11.49 -14.24
N ASP A 317 -11.05 -10.42 -14.73
CA ASP A 317 -12.51 -10.38 -14.97
C ASP A 317 -13.33 -10.76 -13.72
N GLY A 318 -12.94 -10.25 -12.56
CA GLY A 318 -13.64 -10.49 -11.30
C GLY A 318 -13.30 -11.83 -10.61
N HIS A 319 -12.35 -12.61 -11.15
CA HIS A 319 -11.92 -13.90 -10.63
C HIS A 319 -10.42 -13.88 -10.27
N PRO A 320 -10.05 -13.33 -9.10
CA PRO A 320 -8.65 -13.10 -8.76
C PRO A 320 -7.81 -14.38 -8.76
N GLU A 321 -8.41 -15.55 -8.57
CA GLU A 321 -7.74 -16.86 -8.62
C GLU A 321 -7.13 -17.20 -10.00
N ARG A 322 -7.48 -16.46 -11.05
CA ARG A 322 -6.86 -16.60 -12.38
C ARG A 322 -5.44 -16.05 -12.43
N VAL A 323 -5.08 -15.17 -11.52
CA VAL A 323 -3.79 -14.44 -11.50
C VAL A 323 -3.07 -14.50 -10.15
N LEU A 324 -3.79 -14.76 -9.06
CA LEU A 324 -3.26 -14.95 -7.71
C LEU A 324 -3.73 -16.31 -7.16
N THR A 325 -2.89 -16.99 -6.43
CA THR A 325 -3.31 -18.20 -5.71
C THR A 325 -4.12 -17.85 -4.47
N LYS A 326 -4.90 -18.80 -3.95
CA LYS A 326 -5.61 -18.64 -2.66
C LYS A 326 -4.62 -18.37 -1.52
N ASP A 327 -3.46 -19.03 -1.53
CA ASP A 327 -2.42 -18.80 -0.52
C ASP A 327 -1.89 -17.37 -0.58
N GLU A 328 -1.59 -16.85 -1.76
CA GLU A 328 -1.11 -15.47 -1.90
C GLU A 328 -2.11 -14.44 -1.37
N MET A 329 -3.38 -14.57 -1.72
CA MET A 329 -4.42 -13.68 -1.20
C MET A 329 -4.57 -13.83 0.33
N LEU A 330 -4.53 -15.06 0.84
CA LEU A 330 -4.63 -15.33 2.27
C LEU A 330 -3.37 -14.94 3.06
N ASP A 331 -2.20 -14.96 2.44
CA ASP A 331 -0.96 -14.44 3.03
C ASP A 331 -1.14 -12.96 3.39
N ASP A 332 -1.66 -12.18 2.45
CA ASP A 332 -1.87 -10.76 2.65
C ASP A 332 -3.01 -10.46 3.64
N ILE A 333 -4.17 -11.12 3.49
CA ILE A 333 -5.29 -11.01 4.43
C ILE A 333 -4.85 -11.42 5.85
N THR A 334 -4.09 -12.51 5.97
CA THR A 334 -3.61 -12.98 7.27
C THR A 334 -2.59 -12.02 7.86
N LEU A 335 -1.72 -11.39 7.05
CA LEU A 335 -0.81 -10.35 7.53
C LEU A 335 -1.59 -9.20 8.18
N TYR A 336 -2.62 -8.67 7.52
CA TYR A 336 -3.47 -7.63 8.10
C TYR A 336 -4.15 -8.08 9.39
N TRP A 337 -4.59 -9.33 9.45
CA TRP A 337 -5.23 -9.90 10.64
C TRP A 337 -4.27 -10.02 11.81
N VAL A 338 -3.14 -10.71 11.64
CA VAL A 338 -2.21 -11.00 12.75
C VAL A 338 -1.47 -9.77 13.25
N THR A 339 -1.34 -8.74 12.43
CA THR A 339 -0.76 -7.45 12.82
C THR A 339 -1.82 -6.46 13.29
N ASN A 340 -3.10 -6.80 13.16
CA ASN A 340 -4.24 -5.94 13.50
C ASN A 340 -4.14 -4.55 12.84
N THR A 341 -3.88 -4.52 11.53
CA THR A 341 -3.63 -3.29 10.76
C THR A 341 -4.80 -2.84 9.88
N ALA A 342 -5.95 -3.48 9.97
CA ALA A 342 -7.12 -3.09 9.19
C ALA A 342 -7.50 -1.61 9.40
N VAL A 343 -7.63 -1.17 10.66
CA VAL A 343 -8.01 0.22 10.98
C VAL A 343 -6.87 1.20 10.74
N SER A 344 -5.65 0.85 11.14
CA SER A 344 -4.51 1.76 11.01
C SER A 344 -4.17 2.04 9.55
N SER A 345 -4.34 1.06 8.66
CA SER A 345 -4.20 1.25 7.21
C SER A 345 -5.30 2.16 6.63
N SER A 346 -6.54 1.99 7.09
CA SER A 346 -7.67 2.83 6.67
C SER A 346 -7.48 4.30 7.06
N ARG A 347 -6.79 4.57 8.19
CA ARG A 347 -6.53 5.95 8.64
C ARG A 347 -5.67 6.74 7.66
N LEU A 348 -4.87 6.13 6.81
CA LEU A 348 -4.12 6.82 5.76
C LEU A 348 -5.05 7.54 4.78
N TYR A 349 -6.23 6.97 4.49
CA TYR A 349 -7.26 7.63 3.68
C TYR A 349 -7.83 8.87 4.38
N TRP A 350 -8.05 8.79 5.69
CA TRP A 350 -8.52 9.92 6.49
C TRP A 350 -7.47 11.03 6.62
N GLU A 351 -6.19 10.67 6.75
CA GLU A 351 -5.06 11.62 6.77
C GLU A 351 -4.85 12.33 5.43
N ASN A 352 -5.29 11.73 4.33
CA ASN A 352 -5.22 12.30 2.99
C ASN A 352 -6.62 12.43 2.41
N ASN A 353 -7.31 13.50 2.73
CA ASN A 353 -8.66 13.78 2.24
C ASN A 353 -8.70 14.35 0.80
N ALA A 354 -7.57 14.34 0.09
CA ALA A 354 -7.48 14.74 -1.32
C ALA A 354 -7.89 13.58 -2.24
N ASN A 355 -8.35 13.91 -3.44
CA ASN A 355 -8.61 12.93 -4.48
C ASN A 355 -7.28 12.55 -5.14
N ASN A 356 -6.84 11.30 -4.95
CA ASN A 356 -5.58 10.78 -5.45
C ASN A 356 -5.48 10.67 -6.98
N PHE A 357 -6.57 10.80 -7.71
CA PHE A 357 -6.55 10.84 -9.18
C PHE A 357 -6.18 12.21 -9.74
N ASN A 358 -6.39 13.29 -8.98
CA ASN A 358 -6.18 14.65 -9.44
C ASN A 358 -4.73 14.90 -9.86
N ALA A 359 -4.57 15.61 -10.97
CA ALA A 359 -3.27 15.95 -11.54
C ALA A 359 -2.33 16.59 -10.51
N VAL A 360 -1.12 16.06 -10.46
CA VAL A 360 0.02 16.62 -9.71
C VAL A 360 0.90 17.47 -10.62
N SER A 361 1.89 18.16 -10.05
CA SER A 361 2.92 18.90 -10.80
C SER A 361 4.28 18.38 -10.38
N VAL A 362 4.82 17.42 -11.15
CA VAL A 362 6.11 16.79 -10.91
C VAL A 362 7.15 17.31 -11.91
N SER A 363 8.23 17.90 -11.41
CA SER A 363 9.28 18.54 -12.24
C SER A 363 10.57 17.72 -12.38
N ILE A 364 10.74 16.65 -11.59
CA ILE A 364 11.86 15.72 -11.73
C ILE A 364 11.55 14.61 -12.76
N PRO A 365 12.55 13.84 -13.21
CA PRO A 365 12.31 12.70 -14.10
C PRO A 365 11.25 11.75 -13.55
N ALA A 366 10.24 11.45 -14.37
CA ALA A 366 9.15 10.55 -14.02
C ALA A 366 8.91 9.52 -15.12
N ALA A 367 8.59 8.31 -14.72
CA ALA A 367 8.25 7.20 -15.60
C ALA A 367 6.88 6.66 -15.23
N ILE A 368 6.10 6.25 -16.22
CA ILE A 368 4.74 5.72 -16.03
C ILE A 368 4.57 4.45 -16.84
N THR A 369 4.03 3.41 -16.18
CA THR A 369 3.49 2.23 -16.85
C THR A 369 2.01 2.11 -16.55
N VAL A 370 1.18 2.06 -17.60
CA VAL A 370 -0.27 1.93 -17.51
C VAL A 370 -0.65 0.47 -17.75
N PHE A 371 -1.26 -0.17 -16.75
CA PHE A 371 -1.74 -1.56 -16.87
C PHE A 371 -3.22 -1.59 -17.28
N PRO A 372 -3.64 -2.53 -18.16
CA PRO A 372 -4.99 -2.55 -18.72
C PRO A 372 -6.10 -2.87 -17.70
N GLY A 373 -5.76 -3.59 -16.61
CA GLY A 373 -6.67 -3.92 -15.52
C GLY A 373 -6.72 -2.91 -14.38
N GLU A 374 -5.96 -1.80 -14.47
CA GLU A 374 -5.98 -0.74 -13.44
C GLU A 374 -7.34 -0.04 -13.38
N ILE A 375 -7.66 0.58 -12.24
CA ILE A 375 -8.90 1.34 -12.00
C ILE A 375 -9.19 2.32 -13.15
N TYR A 376 -8.16 2.99 -13.67
CA TYR A 376 -8.23 3.70 -14.93
C TYR A 376 -6.88 3.66 -15.66
N GLN A 377 -6.92 3.78 -16.98
CA GLN A 377 -5.73 3.87 -17.82
C GLN A 377 -5.45 5.35 -18.09
N ALA A 378 -4.41 5.89 -17.46
CA ALA A 378 -4.03 7.29 -17.62
C ALA A 378 -3.66 7.60 -19.09
N PRO A 379 -4.32 8.58 -19.75
CA PRO A 379 -3.91 9.03 -21.06
C PRO A 379 -2.53 9.68 -21.05
N ARG A 380 -1.74 9.50 -22.11
CA ARG A 380 -0.41 10.12 -22.22
C ARG A 380 -0.49 11.65 -22.16
N SER A 381 -1.53 12.25 -22.73
CA SER A 381 -1.78 13.69 -22.71
C SER A 381 -1.88 14.23 -21.28
N TRP A 382 -2.68 13.56 -20.43
CA TRP A 382 -2.83 13.94 -19.01
C TRP A 382 -1.54 13.68 -18.21
N ALA A 383 -0.88 12.55 -18.51
CA ALA A 383 0.40 12.23 -17.88
C ALA A 383 1.47 13.28 -18.18
N ALA A 384 1.61 13.70 -19.44
CA ALA A 384 2.59 14.71 -19.84
C ALA A 384 2.31 16.11 -19.24
N SER A 385 1.05 16.43 -18.96
CA SER A 385 0.65 17.66 -18.28
C SER A 385 0.99 17.66 -16.80
N SER A 386 0.98 16.49 -16.14
CA SER A 386 1.23 16.33 -14.71
C SER A 386 2.72 16.09 -14.39
N TYR A 387 3.41 15.35 -15.24
CA TYR A 387 4.82 14.96 -15.07
C TYR A 387 5.68 15.63 -16.17
N HIS A 388 6.21 16.82 -15.86
CA HIS A 388 6.85 17.71 -16.84
C HIS A 388 8.15 17.15 -17.44
N LYS A 389 8.79 16.18 -16.80
CA LYS A 389 9.94 15.42 -17.32
C LYS A 389 9.59 13.94 -17.44
N LEU A 390 8.60 13.64 -18.28
CA LEU A 390 8.18 12.26 -18.54
C LEU A 390 9.23 11.55 -19.40
N ILE A 391 10.12 10.77 -18.75
CA ILE A 391 11.23 10.06 -19.40
C ILE A 391 10.83 8.71 -19.99
N TYR A 392 9.71 8.16 -19.53
CA TYR A 392 9.16 6.87 -19.98
C TYR A 392 7.65 6.86 -19.83
N PHE A 393 6.97 6.33 -20.83
CA PHE A 393 5.53 6.08 -20.77
C PHE A 393 5.22 4.84 -21.61
N ASN A 394 4.66 3.81 -20.99
CA ASN A 394 4.24 2.60 -21.70
C ASN A 394 2.85 2.14 -21.26
N LYS A 395 2.10 1.55 -22.20
CA LYS A 395 0.88 0.80 -21.93
C LYS A 395 1.23 -0.69 -21.96
N ALA A 396 1.24 -1.32 -20.79
CA ALA A 396 1.52 -2.74 -20.67
C ALA A 396 0.41 -3.57 -21.35
N ARG A 397 0.77 -4.73 -21.86
CA ARG A 397 -0.17 -5.63 -22.58
C ARG A 397 -1.07 -6.42 -21.63
N LYS A 398 -0.72 -6.56 -20.34
CA LYS A 398 -1.39 -7.39 -19.35
C LYS A 398 -1.06 -6.87 -17.94
N GLY A 399 -1.89 -7.22 -16.96
CA GLY A 399 -1.75 -6.86 -15.56
C GLY A 399 -2.77 -5.83 -15.12
N GLY A 400 -3.00 -5.75 -13.83
CA GLY A 400 -3.92 -4.83 -13.17
C GLY A 400 -3.23 -3.99 -12.11
N HIS A 401 -3.99 -3.67 -11.06
CA HIS A 401 -3.57 -2.83 -9.96
C HIS A 401 -2.35 -3.37 -9.21
N PHE A 402 -2.33 -4.69 -8.99
CA PHE A 402 -1.26 -5.40 -8.29
C PHE A 402 -0.20 -5.95 -9.27
N ALA A 403 0.25 -5.14 -10.22
CA ALA A 403 1.06 -5.56 -11.35
C ALA A 403 2.33 -6.35 -10.96
N ALA A 404 3.02 -5.96 -9.87
CA ALA A 404 4.18 -6.69 -9.36
C ALA A 404 3.83 -8.12 -8.91
N TRP A 405 2.61 -8.32 -8.47
CA TRP A 405 2.09 -9.60 -7.97
C TRP A 405 1.50 -10.46 -9.09
N GLU A 406 0.74 -9.83 -10.00
CA GLU A 406 0.02 -10.49 -11.11
C GLU A 406 0.94 -10.87 -12.28
N VAL A 407 1.83 -9.95 -12.67
CA VAL A 407 2.66 -10.04 -13.88
C VAL A 407 4.11 -9.60 -13.59
N PRO A 408 4.80 -10.31 -12.66
CA PRO A 408 6.12 -9.90 -12.15
C PRO A 408 7.16 -9.71 -13.25
N ASP A 409 7.14 -10.52 -14.33
CA ASP A 409 8.07 -10.41 -15.44
C ASP A 409 7.87 -9.09 -16.19
N ILE A 410 6.62 -8.75 -16.54
CA ILE A 410 6.30 -7.48 -17.21
C ILE A 410 6.68 -6.32 -16.31
N PHE A 411 6.28 -6.34 -15.05
CA PHE A 411 6.59 -5.28 -14.09
C PHE A 411 8.11 -5.06 -13.93
N THR A 412 8.88 -6.12 -13.87
CA THR A 412 10.34 -6.08 -13.78
C THR A 412 10.95 -5.43 -15.02
N ASP A 413 10.50 -5.81 -16.21
CA ASP A 413 11.02 -5.28 -17.47
C ASP A 413 10.65 -3.79 -17.64
N GLU A 414 9.46 -3.39 -17.21
CA GLU A 414 9.02 -1.99 -17.19
C GLU A 414 9.94 -1.14 -16.30
N LEU A 415 10.27 -1.61 -15.08
CA LEU A 415 11.16 -0.87 -14.19
C LEU A 415 12.60 -0.76 -14.73
N ARG A 416 13.11 -1.83 -15.34
CA ARG A 416 14.43 -1.79 -16.00
C ARG A 416 14.46 -0.77 -17.14
N ALA A 417 13.41 -0.73 -17.96
CA ALA A 417 13.29 0.21 -19.07
C ALA A 417 13.10 1.65 -18.57
N ALA A 418 12.22 1.86 -17.62
CA ALA A 418 11.86 3.15 -17.05
C ALA A 418 13.08 3.91 -16.47
N PHE A 419 13.95 3.21 -15.75
CA PHE A 419 15.08 3.83 -15.07
C PHE A 419 16.40 3.74 -15.85
N ARG A 420 16.41 3.23 -17.07
CA ARG A 420 17.63 3.05 -17.86
C ARG A 420 18.41 4.35 -18.08
N SER A 421 17.72 5.44 -18.40
CA SER A 421 18.34 6.75 -18.63
C SER A 421 18.98 7.36 -17.38
N LEU A 422 18.45 7.03 -16.18
CA LEU A 422 18.96 7.58 -14.91
C LEU A 422 20.21 6.87 -14.39
N ARG A 423 20.56 5.70 -14.94
CA ARG A 423 21.77 4.95 -14.56
C ARG A 423 23.05 5.60 -15.11
N ASN A 424 22.95 6.22 -16.26
CA ASN A 424 24.10 6.84 -16.96
C ASN A 424 24.49 8.22 -16.39
N SER A 425 23.66 8.82 -15.55
CA SER A 425 23.93 10.14 -14.94
C SER A 425 25.07 10.12 -13.91
N ARG A 426 25.59 8.94 -13.56
CA ARG A 426 26.71 8.77 -12.61
C ARG A 426 28.09 9.09 -13.20
N GLY A 427 28.19 9.28 -14.53
CA GLY A 427 29.46 9.49 -15.24
C GLY A 427 29.87 10.93 -15.49
N VAL A 428 29.06 11.95 -15.15
CA VAL A 428 29.31 13.36 -15.53
C VAL A 428 29.71 14.25 -14.34
N ALA A 429 29.69 13.75 -13.10
CA ALA A 429 30.09 14.52 -11.91
C ALA A 429 31.53 14.22 -11.44
N GLY A 430 32.45 13.97 -12.36
CA GLY A 430 33.84 13.65 -12.03
C GLY A 430 34.80 13.90 -13.21
N LYS A 431 34.89 15.14 -13.70
CA LYS A 431 36.06 15.66 -14.42
C LYS A 431 36.33 17.08 -13.99
#